data_d2ced3aa4e0724f5e61067bd960d228a
#
_entry.id   d2ced3aa4e0724f5e61067bd960d228a
#
_cell.length_a   1.000
_cell.length_b   1.000
_cell.length_c   1.000
_cell.angle_alpha   90.00
_cell.angle_beta   90.00
_cell.angle_gamma   90.00
#
_symmetry.space_group_name_H-M   'P 1'
#
loop_
_entity.id
_entity.type
_entity.pdbx_description
1 polymer ?
#
loop_
_entity_poly.entity_id
_entity_poly.type
_entity_poly.pdbx_seq_one_letter_code
_entity_poly.pdbx_strand_id
1 'polypeptide(L)'
;MNFRSLNISTKLILSVAIGVILGIIVLVSTVSIYISENMEKEAKDSIFLASKRYTNYMEGILNETVALTKGIATSLNGMFEHNNQVDADLIESLMKNLFDSSLYSAYTFLYLKDTSVLGDAQGIDKRYTSSDGKTFAMIYFDQTNGKSGGIETIQTPNNFGNLKIIEQVEKNAKYGDKDSLFVGPPTKLNYDGKDFLGINFGMPIFNNKGKLIGVAGYTLDFSEVSETILDPKLDFFEGDLRFLMTDKGVIAIHKNHNAILKTLGDINKDPSVELVNNAVKEHKTVIIDDYVASTGDLSYASVSSFSTANNSSYWSMVVTAPKNSVLAPLKKLEIIFIVISFFILLVILIIVYVCVKKILGSRIPVILKSLENFFRFLNHEKHEIDLISIKADDELGKMGKMINENILATKRGLEQDNQAVKESVQTVSVVESGNLTARITANPRNPQLIELKNVLNKLLDVLQARVGSDMNAIHKIFEEYKSLDFRNKLENASGSVELTTNALGDEIVKMLKQSSDFANALANESGKLQTAVQSLTTSSNSQAQSLEETAAALEEITSSMQNVSVKTSDVITQSEEIKNVTGIIGDIADQINLLALNAAIEAARA
;
A
#
# COMPACT_ATOMS: atom_id res chain seq x y z
N MET A 1 13.47 40.80 19.98
CA MET A 1 12.62 41.91 19.50
C MET A 1 11.26 41.78 20.19
N ASN A 2 10.83 42.77 20.94
CA ASN A 2 9.63 42.65 21.77
C ASN A 2 8.38 42.79 20.86
N PHE A 3 7.50 41.80 20.80
CA PHE A 3 6.30 41.78 19.94
C PHE A 3 5.43 43.05 20.16
N ARG A 4 5.47 43.60 21.38
CA ARG A 4 4.70 44.81 21.73
C ARG A 4 5.17 46.08 21.00
N SER A 5 6.43 46.16 20.58
CA SER A 5 7.01 47.34 19.91
C SER A 5 6.83 47.34 18.39
N LEU A 6 6.32 46.26 17.80
CA LEU A 6 6.06 46.17 16.36
C LEU A 6 4.80 46.94 15.98
N ASN A 7 4.78 47.50 14.76
CA ASN A 7 3.58 48.15 14.22
C ASN A 7 2.47 47.12 13.96
N ILE A 8 1.23 47.56 13.88
CA ILE A 8 0.05 46.70 13.73
C ILE A 8 0.16 45.83 12.47
N SER A 9 0.66 46.39 11.37
CA SER A 9 0.85 45.67 10.10
C SER A 9 1.80 44.49 10.26
N THR A 10 2.93 44.68 10.92
CA THR A 10 3.92 43.62 11.16
C THR A 10 3.40 42.56 12.12
N LYS A 11 2.66 42.96 13.17
CA LYS A 11 2.02 42.02 14.10
C LYS A 11 1.04 41.09 13.36
N LEU A 12 0.23 41.64 12.49
CA LEU A 12 -0.79 40.92 11.74
C LEU A 12 -0.15 39.92 10.76
N ILE A 13 0.87 40.37 10.02
CA ILE A 13 1.63 39.51 9.10
C ILE A 13 2.28 38.34 9.86
N LEU A 14 2.93 38.65 11.00
CA LEU A 14 3.61 37.63 11.81
C LEU A 14 2.63 36.62 12.41
N SER A 15 1.47 37.06 12.90
CA SER A 15 0.43 36.20 13.47
C SER A 15 -0.14 35.25 12.42
N VAL A 16 -0.41 35.74 11.19
CA VAL A 16 -0.87 34.90 10.08
C VAL A 16 0.22 33.93 9.67
N ALA A 17 1.48 34.39 9.56
CA ALA A 17 2.60 33.53 9.21
C ALA A 17 2.75 32.36 10.19
N ILE A 18 2.72 32.64 11.50
CA ILE A 18 2.80 31.59 12.54
C ILE A 18 1.63 30.63 12.44
N GLY A 19 0.41 31.11 12.27
CA GLY A 19 -0.77 30.28 12.15
C GLY A 19 -0.71 29.33 10.93
N VAL A 20 -0.28 29.86 9.78
CA VAL A 20 -0.12 29.07 8.54
C VAL A 20 0.99 28.03 8.70
N ILE A 21 2.15 28.41 9.26
CA ILE A 21 3.26 27.49 9.51
C ILE A 21 2.82 26.34 10.42
N LEU A 22 2.15 26.64 11.53
CA LEU A 22 1.64 25.61 12.44
C LEU A 22 0.63 24.68 11.74
N GLY A 23 -0.28 25.24 10.96
CA GLY A 23 -1.24 24.46 10.19
C GLY A 23 -0.57 23.53 9.18
N ILE A 24 0.45 24.01 8.47
CA ILE A 24 1.24 23.21 7.53
C ILE A 24 1.98 22.10 8.26
N ILE A 25 2.65 22.39 9.38
CA ILE A 25 3.38 21.37 10.17
C ILE A 25 2.42 20.25 10.61
N VAL A 26 1.27 20.60 11.16
CA VAL A 26 0.27 19.61 11.60
C VAL A 26 -0.20 18.76 10.42
N LEU A 27 -0.54 19.40 9.30
CA LEU A 27 -1.03 18.70 8.11
C LEU A 27 0.03 17.75 7.56
N VAL A 28 1.25 18.24 7.34
CA VAL A 28 2.36 17.42 6.79
C VAL A 28 2.68 16.26 7.74
N SER A 29 2.76 16.51 9.05
CA SER A 29 3.05 15.47 10.03
C SER A 29 1.95 14.40 10.06
N THR A 30 0.68 14.80 10.05
CA THR A 30 -0.45 13.86 10.06
C THR A 30 -0.48 13.01 8.80
N VAL A 31 -0.27 13.63 7.63
CA VAL A 31 -0.24 12.93 6.35
C VAL A 31 0.97 11.99 6.27
N SER A 32 2.15 12.45 6.72
CA SER A 32 3.38 11.64 6.73
C SER A 32 3.23 10.41 7.62
N ILE A 33 2.68 10.55 8.83
CA ILE A 33 2.42 9.42 9.74
C ILE A 33 1.45 8.43 9.08
N TYR A 34 0.32 8.92 8.57
CA TYR A 34 -0.70 8.06 7.95
C TYR A 34 -0.17 7.29 6.74
N ILE A 35 0.60 7.96 5.86
CA ILE A 35 1.21 7.31 4.70
C ILE A 35 2.27 6.30 5.16
N SER A 36 3.11 6.65 6.14
CA SER A 36 4.12 5.74 6.68
C SER A 36 3.52 4.44 7.20
N GLU A 37 2.48 4.54 8.03
CA GLU A 37 1.79 3.36 8.58
C GLU A 37 1.18 2.48 7.48
N ASN A 38 0.57 3.09 6.46
CA ASN A 38 0.02 2.34 5.33
C ASN A 38 1.11 1.67 4.49
N MET A 39 2.21 2.38 4.20
CA MET A 39 3.34 1.82 3.44
C MET A 39 4.01 0.67 4.19
N GLU A 40 4.18 0.81 5.51
CA GLU A 40 4.70 -0.26 6.34
C GLU A 40 3.80 -1.49 6.32
N LYS A 41 2.50 -1.30 6.46
CA LYS A 41 1.52 -2.38 6.39
C LYS A 41 1.55 -3.07 5.03
N GLU A 42 1.50 -2.29 3.94
CA GLU A 42 1.53 -2.82 2.58
C GLU A 42 2.83 -3.57 2.28
N ALA A 43 3.98 -3.06 2.78
CA ALA A 43 5.25 -3.74 2.66
C ALA A 43 5.26 -5.07 3.42
N LYS A 44 4.76 -5.11 4.65
CA LYS A 44 4.63 -6.33 5.45
C LYS A 44 3.73 -7.35 4.77
N ASP A 45 2.58 -6.93 4.27
CA ASP A 45 1.66 -7.79 3.55
C ASP A 45 2.31 -8.32 2.25
N SER A 46 3.03 -7.48 1.52
CA SER A 46 3.72 -7.85 0.28
C SER A 46 4.81 -8.90 0.52
N ILE A 47 5.69 -8.69 1.51
CA ILE A 47 6.74 -9.69 1.82
C ILE A 47 6.16 -10.96 2.42
N PHE A 48 5.05 -10.87 3.15
CA PHE A 48 4.34 -12.05 3.67
C PHE A 48 3.77 -12.89 2.53
N LEU A 49 3.07 -12.27 1.60
CA LEU A 49 2.53 -12.95 0.43
C LEU A 49 3.65 -13.50 -0.46
N ALA A 50 4.73 -12.75 -0.63
CA ALA A 50 5.91 -13.20 -1.36
C ALA A 50 6.55 -14.42 -0.69
N SER A 51 6.78 -14.37 0.62
CA SER A 51 7.36 -15.49 1.36
C SER A 51 6.48 -16.73 1.25
N LYS A 52 5.15 -16.58 1.32
CA LYS A 52 4.18 -17.67 1.12
C LYS A 52 4.23 -18.24 -0.30
N ARG A 53 4.27 -17.36 -1.32
CA ARG A 53 4.36 -17.80 -2.72
C ARG A 53 5.63 -18.63 -2.96
N TYR A 54 6.78 -18.15 -2.50
CA TYR A 54 8.03 -18.88 -2.64
C TYR A 54 8.08 -20.14 -1.78
N THR A 55 7.45 -20.13 -0.61
CA THR A 55 7.24 -21.31 0.23
C THR A 55 6.46 -22.36 -0.53
N ASN A 56 5.28 -22.02 -1.08
CA ASN A 56 4.46 -22.96 -1.83
C ASN A 56 5.18 -23.50 -3.08
N TYR A 57 5.94 -22.64 -3.75
CA TYR A 57 6.76 -23.04 -4.89
C TYR A 57 7.82 -24.06 -4.47
N MET A 58 8.56 -23.78 -3.42
CA MET A 58 9.57 -24.70 -2.90
C MET A 58 8.97 -26.00 -2.35
N GLU A 59 7.87 -25.90 -1.62
CA GLU A 59 7.13 -27.05 -1.12
C GLU A 59 6.66 -27.95 -2.25
N GLY A 60 6.15 -27.38 -3.34
CA GLY A 60 5.77 -28.12 -4.54
C GLY A 60 6.95 -28.90 -5.14
N ILE A 61 8.09 -28.23 -5.34
CA ILE A 61 9.31 -28.84 -5.86
C ILE A 61 9.81 -30.00 -4.98
N LEU A 62 9.92 -29.73 -3.67
CA LEU A 62 10.43 -30.75 -2.75
C LEU A 62 9.46 -31.93 -2.62
N ASN A 63 8.15 -31.68 -2.62
CA ASN A 63 7.15 -32.75 -2.53
C ASN A 63 7.06 -33.58 -3.81
N GLU A 64 7.26 -32.97 -4.99
CA GLU A 64 7.42 -33.74 -6.23
C GLU A 64 8.62 -34.68 -6.14
N THR A 65 9.79 -34.16 -5.74
CA THR A 65 11.00 -34.96 -5.58
C THR A 65 10.81 -36.07 -4.55
N VAL A 66 10.08 -35.81 -3.46
CA VAL A 66 9.69 -36.82 -2.47
C VAL A 66 8.81 -37.92 -3.11
N ALA A 67 7.79 -37.53 -3.89
CA ALA A 67 6.90 -38.46 -4.53
C ALA A 67 7.64 -39.34 -5.52
N LEU A 68 8.48 -38.76 -6.37
CA LEU A 68 9.32 -39.48 -7.31
C LEU A 68 10.31 -40.41 -6.61
N THR A 69 10.95 -39.96 -5.54
CA THR A 69 11.86 -40.80 -4.73
C THR A 69 11.12 -41.98 -4.14
N LYS A 70 9.91 -41.79 -3.60
CA LYS A 70 9.07 -42.89 -3.12
C LYS A 70 8.68 -43.83 -4.25
N GLY A 71 8.30 -43.30 -5.41
CA GLY A 71 7.93 -44.08 -6.58
C GLY A 71 9.05 -45.01 -7.06
N ILE A 72 10.24 -44.44 -7.29
CA ILE A 72 11.39 -45.22 -7.76
C ILE A 72 11.84 -46.27 -6.73
N ALA A 73 11.96 -45.89 -5.46
CA ALA A 73 12.40 -46.80 -4.42
C ALA A 73 11.40 -47.93 -4.18
N THR A 74 10.10 -47.64 -4.20
CA THR A 74 9.05 -48.67 -4.07
C THR A 74 9.10 -49.63 -5.22
N SER A 75 9.26 -49.13 -6.45
CA SER A 75 9.36 -49.99 -7.65
C SER A 75 10.59 -50.88 -7.61
N LEU A 76 11.74 -50.31 -7.23
CA LEU A 76 13.00 -51.09 -7.08
C LEU A 76 12.90 -52.10 -5.94
N ASN A 77 12.36 -51.74 -4.78
CA ASN A 77 12.14 -52.67 -3.69
C ASN A 77 11.26 -53.84 -4.12
N GLY A 78 10.16 -53.58 -4.84
CA GLY A 78 9.32 -54.64 -5.40
C GLY A 78 10.06 -55.59 -6.36
N MET A 79 10.97 -55.07 -7.17
CA MET A 79 11.81 -55.90 -8.04
C MET A 79 12.76 -56.79 -7.23
N PHE A 80 13.47 -56.23 -6.23
CA PHE A 80 14.44 -56.98 -5.41
C PHE A 80 13.78 -57.88 -4.38
N GLU A 81 12.55 -57.62 -3.99
CA GLU A 81 11.80 -58.49 -3.07
C GLU A 81 11.40 -59.83 -3.74
N HIS A 82 11.07 -59.77 -5.04
CA HIS A 82 10.59 -60.96 -5.77
C HIS A 82 11.69 -61.67 -6.52
N ASN A 83 12.86 -61.06 -6.70
CA ASN A 83 13.95 -61.64 -7.49
C ASN A 83 15.26 -61.63 -6.71
N ASN A 84 16.02 -62.73 -6.76
CA ASN A 84 17.36 -62.77 -6.16
C ASN A 84 18.38 -61.92 -6.92
N GLN A 85 18.18 -61.80 -8.22
CA GLN A 85 18.95 -60.97 -9.15
C GLN A 85 18.00 -60.23 -10.09
N VAL A 86 18.27 -58.97 -10.35
CA VAL A 86 17.49 -58.12 -11.27
C VAL A 86 18.41 -57.66 -12.40
N ASP A 87 17.89 -57.67 -13.61
CA ASP A 87 18.60 -57.19 -14.78
C ASP A 87 18.90 -55.69 -14.66
N ALA A 88 20.14 -55.29 -14.90
CA ALA A 88 20.57 -53.91 -14.86
C ALA A 88 19.87 -53.06 -15.92
N ASP A 89 19.62 -53.58 -17.12
CA ASP A 89 18.92 -52.87 -18.19
C ASP A 89 17.45 -52.57 -17.82
N LEU A 90 16.82 -53.49 -17.07
CA LEU A 90 15.47 -53.28 -16.58
C LEU A 90 15.43 -52.16 -15.51
N ILE A 91 16.41 -52.15 -14.61
CA ILE A 91 16.57 -51.08 -13.61
C ILE A 91 16.82 -49.74 -14.30
N GLU A 92 17.73 -49.71 -15.27
CA GLU A 92 18.03 -48.53 -16.07
C GLU A 92 16.78 -47.98 -16.75
N SER A 93 16.03 -48.86 -17.45
CA SER A 93 14.78 -48.45 -18.13
C SER A 93 13.75 -47.91 -17.17
N LEU A 94 13.56 -48.55 -16.01
CA LEU A 94 12.65 -48.07 -14.97
C LEU A 94 13.08 -46.67 -14.45
N MET A 95 14.35 -46.54 -14.11
CA MET A 95 14.89 -45.28 -13.57
C MET A 95 14.75 -44.14 -14.57
N LYS A 96 15.12 -44.35 -15.81
CA LYS A 96 15.01 -43.35 -16.88
C LYS A 96 13.55 -42.94 -17.12
N ASN A 97 12.63 -43.91 -17.21
CA ASN A 97 11.21 -43.63 -17.46
C ASN A 97 10.56 -42.85 -16.30
N LEU A 98 10.86 -43.19 -15.04
CA LEU A 98 10.36 -42.45 -13.91
C LEU A 98 11.01 -41.06 -13.79
N PHE A 99 12.27 -40.96 -14.17
CA PHE A 99 12.99 -39.71 -14.13
C PHE A 99 12.52 -38.72 -15.22
N ASP A 100 12.17 -39.21 -16.40
CA ASP A 100 11.59 -38.42 -17.51
C ASP A 100 10.28 -37.71 -17.13
N SER A 101 9.65 -38.10 -16.04
CA SER A 101 8.46 -37.46 -15.51
C SER A 101 8.76 -36.32 -14.53
N SER A 102 10.01 -36.13 -14.16
CA SER A 102 10.42 -35.05 -13.22
C SER A 102 10.37 -33.69 -13.88
N LEU A 103 9.86 -32.71 -13.15
CA LEU A 103 9.86 -31.30 -13.59
C LEU A 103 11.05 -30.50 -13.04
N TYR A 104 11.62 -30.93 -11.91
CA TYR A 104 12.59 -30.13 -11.18
C TYR A 104 13.86 -30.87 -10.77
N SER A 105 13.84 -32.20 -10.69
CA SER A 105 15.00 -32.95 -10.25
C SER A 105 16.03 -33.08 -11.38
N ALA A 106 17.26 -32.64 -11.13
CA ALA A 106 18.32 -32.67 -12.13
C ALA A 106 18.98 -34.05 -12.27
N TYR A 107 18.96 -34.87 -11.23
CA TYR A 107 19.58 -36.17 -11.22
C TYR A 107 18.71 -37.20 -10.50
N THR A 108 18.75 -38.46 -10.98
CA THR A 108 18.29 -39.61 -10.20
C THR A 108 19.43 -40.60 -10.04
N PHE A 109 19.44 -41.35 -8.94
CA PHE A 109 20.49 -42.29 -8.64
C PHE A 109 19.99 -43.56 -7.96
N LEU A 110 20.69 -44.67 -8.23
CA LEU A 110 20.66 -45.91 -7.46
C LEU A 110 22.09 -46.22 -7.01
N TYR A 111 22.35 -46.20 -5.71
CA TYR A 111 23.59 -46.67 -5.10
C TYR A 111 23.38 -48.09 -4.59
N LEU A 112 24.26 -49.03 -5.00
CA LEU A 112 24.26 -50.41 -4.49
C LEU A 112 25.58 -50.72 -3.84
N LYS A 113 25.50 -51.20 -2.61
CA LYS A 113 26.66 -51.70 -1.86
C LYS A 113 26.89 -53.22 -2.03
N ASP A 114 25.97 -53.89 -2.67
CA ASP A 114 26.02 -55.30 -2.95
C ASP A 114 25.61 -55.54 -4.42
N THR A 115 26.58 -55.65 -5.29
CA THR A 115 26.36 -55.80 -6.73
C THR A 115 25.94 -57.25 -7.11
N SER A 116 26.00 -58.22 -6.20
CA SER A 116 25.55 -59.59 -6.45
C SER A 116 24.05 -59.70 -6.72
N VAL A 117 23.31 -58.62 -6.39
CA VAL A 117 21.87 -58.55 -6.69
C VAL A 117 21.56 -58.21 -8.16
N LEU A 118 22.57 -57.87 -8.93
CA LEU A 118 22.43 -57.59 -10.38
C LEU A 118 22.67 -58.88 -11.17
N GLY A 119 21.85 -59.09 -12.20
CA GLY A 119 21.81 -60.36 -12.95
C GLY A 119 23.02 -60.62 -13.82
N ASP A 120 23.46 -59.66 -14.63
CA ASP A 120 24.62 -59.80 -15.52
C ASP A 120 25.70 -58.76 -15.15
N ALA A 121 26.66 -59.18 -14.31
CA ALA A 121 27.74 -58.32 -13.90
C ALA A 121 28.76 -58.03 -15.04
N GLN A 122 28.78 -58.80 -16.13
CA GLN A 122 29.71 -58.57 -17.24
C GLN A 122 29.14 -57.57 -18.28
N GLY A 123 27.83 -57.44 -18.38
CA GLY A 123 27.15 -56.48 -19.26
C GLY A 123 26.92 -55.11 -18.68
N ILE A 124 27.25 -54.90 -17.41
CA ILE A 124 26.98 -53.64 -16.70
C ILE A 124 27.84 -52.47 -17.29
N ASP A 125 27.22 -51.35 -17.59
CA ASP A 125 27.90 -50.16 -18.07
C ASP A 125 28.96 -49.71 -17.06
N LYS A 126 30.19 -49.55 -17.53
CA LYS A 126 31.34 -49.11 -16.68
C LYS A 126 31.13 -47.76 -16.02
N ARG A 127 30.26 -46.90 -16.57
CA ARG A 127 29.91 -45.60 -15.97
C ARG A 127 29.23 -45.75 -14.60
N TYR A 128 28.62 -46.91 -14.32
CA TYR A 128 27.99 -47.18 -13.02
C TYR A 128 29.00 -47.50 -11.92
N THR A 129 30.24 -47.72 -12.25
CA THR A 129 31.30 -47.95 -11.27
C THR A 129 32.25 -46.77 -11.23
N SER A 130 32.60 -46.30 -10.03
CA SER A 130 33.59 -45.28 -9.86
C SER A 130 34.95 -45.70 -10.44
N SER A 131 35.79 -44.75 -10.85
CA SER A 131 37.10 -45.04 -11.46
C SER A 131 38.04 -45.84 -10.53
N ASP A 132 37.87 -45.77 -9.21
CA ASP A 132 38.59 -46.58 -8.21
C ASP A 132 37.96 -47.96 -7.94
N GLY A 133 36.87 -48.29 -8.61
CA GLY A 133 36.17 -49.56 -8.48
C GLY A 133 35.47 -49.83 -7.16
N LYS A 134 35.38 -48.86 -6.26
CA LYS A 134 34.83 -49.03 -4.90
C LYS A 134 33.35 -48.69 -4.77
N THR A 135 32.86 -47.79 -5.59
CA THR A 135 31.48 -47.35 -5.54
C THR A 135 30.75 -47.77 -6.78
N PHE A 136 29.56 -48.34 -6.62
CA PHE A 136 28.64 -48.64 -7.69
C PHE A 136 27.39 -47.78 -7.54
N ALA A 137 27.07 -47.03 -8.60
CA ALA A 137 25.81 -46.31 -8.70
C ALA A 137 25.40 -46.08 -10.15
N MET A 138 24.11 -46.22 -10.41
CA MET A 138 23.50 -45.76 -11.65
C MET A 138 23.06 -44.32 -11.43
N ILE A 139 23.62 -43.36 -12.16
CA ILE A 139 23.31 -41.96 -12.04
C ILE A 139 22.90 -41.41 -13.40
N TYR A 140 21.75 -40.76 -13.43
CA TYR A 140 21.20 -40.16 -14.65
C TYR A 140 21.04 -38.65 -14.42
N PHE A 141 21.33 -37.91 -15.47
CA PHE A 141 21.17 -36.49 -15.58
C PHE A 141 20.11 -36.16 -16.62
N ASP A 142 19.20 -35.26 -16.33
CA ASP A 142 18.26 -34.73 -17.29
C ASP A 142 18.72 -33.37 -17.79
N GLN A 143 19.04 -33.29 -19.10
CA GLN A 143 19.41 -32.03 -19.75
C GLN A 143 18.22 -31.13 -20.04
N THR A 144 16.99 -31.66 -19.99
CA THR A 144 15.79 -31.04 -20.51
C THR A 144 14.65 -31.07 -19.48
N ASN A 145 14.94 -30.82 -18.20
CA ASN A 145 13.94 -30.84 -17.11
C ASN A 145 12.57 -30.32 -17.58
N GLY A 146 11.52 -31.10 -17.30
CA GLY A 146 10.15 -30.75 -17.69
C GLY A 146 9.80 -30.98 -19.17
N LYS A 147 10.67 -31.65 -19.96
CA LYS A 147 10.40 -32.10 -21.33
C LYS A 147 10.81 -33.55 -21.46
N SER A 148 10.07 -34.32 -22.21
CA SER A 148 10.38 -35.73 -22.44
C SER A 148 11.71 -35.90 -23.17
N GLY A 149 12.52 -36.85 -22.70
CA GLY A 149 13.83 -37.18 -23.24
C GLY A 149 14.97 -36.34 -22.69
N GLY A 150 16.18 -36.53 -23.20
CA GLY A 150 17.37 -35.79 -22.73
C GLY A 150 18.08 -36.40 -21.53
N ILE A 151 17.68 -37.62 -21.12
CA ILE A 151 18.29 -38.29 -19.97
C ILE A 151 19.58 -38.98 -20.38
N GLU A 152 20.66 -38.59 -19.76
CA GLU A 152 22.00 -39.11 -19.98
C GLU A 152 22.48 -39.91 -18.77
N THR A 153 23.22 -41.00 -19.03
CA THR A 153 23.95 -41.72 -18.01
C THR A 153 25.28 -41.01 -17.76
N ILE A 154 25.55 -40.67 -16.52
CA ILE A 154 26.79 -40.00 -16.13
C ILE A 154 27.72 -40.96 -15.37
N GLN A 155 29.04 -40.66 -15.42
CA GLN A 155 30.03 -41.44 -14.70
C GLN A 155 29.85 -41.32 -13.19
N THR A 156 29.85 -42.44 -12.50
CA THR A 156 29.80 -42.45 -11.02
C THR A 156 31.02 -41.76 -10.41
N PRO A 157 30.84 -40.70 -9.59
CA PRO A 157 31.95 -40.07 -8.87
C PRO A 157 32.55 -41.04 -7.84
N ASN A 158 33.88 -40.93 -7.63
CA ASN A 158 34.62 -41.80 -6.68
C ASN A 158 34.13 -41.69 -5.24
N ASN A 159 33.56 -40.55 -4.85
CA ASN A 159 33.08 -40.31 -3.49
C ASN A 159 31.56 -40.47 -3.35
N PHE A 160 30.85 -41.02 -4.35
CA PHE A 160 29.38 -41.10 -4.33
C PHE A 160 28.86 -41.87 -3.12
N GLY A 161 29.50 -42.99 -2.76
CA GLY A 161 29.15 -43.79 -1.56
C GLY A 161 29.32 -43.02 -0.24
N ASN A 162 30.06 -41.92 -0.23
CA ASN A 162 30.29 -41.09 0.95
C ASN A 162 29.27 -39.94 1.08
N LEU A 163 28.24 -39.89 0.22
CA LEU A 163 27.22 -38.89 0.35
C LEU A 163 26.45 -39.02 1.66
N LYS A 164 26.25 -37.92 2.36
CA LYS A 164 25.53 -37.87 3.64
C LYS A 164 24.16 -38.55 3.60
N ILE A 165 23.47 -38.50 2.47
CA ILE A 165 22.18 -39.16 2.29
C ILE A 165 22.33 -40.69 2.39
N ILE A 166 23.39 -41.26 1.81
CA ILE A 166 23.66 -42.70 1.85
C ILE A 166 23.95 -43.11 3.27
N GLU A 167 24.84 -42.38 3.98
CA GLU A 167 25.15 -42.60 5.39
C GLU A 167 23.89 -42.52 6.28
N GLN A 168 23.03 -41.53 6.05
CA GLN A 168 21.79 -41.38 6.80
C GLN A 168 20.84 -42.56 6.60
N VAL A 169 20.67 -43.01 5.37
CA VAL A 169 19.84 -44.18 5.05
C VAL A 169 20.44 -45.42 5.69
N GLU A 170 21.74 -45.69 5.52
CA GLU A 170 22.41 -46.85 6.09
C GLU A 170 22.29 -46.95 7.61
N LYS A 171 22.33 -45.81 8.29
CA LYS A 171 22.24 -45.74 9.74
C LYS A 171 20.83 -45.90 10.29
N ASN A 172 19.82 -45.39 9.58
CA ASN A 172 18.50 -45.21 10.15
C ASN A 172 17.40 -46.03 9.44
N ALA A 173 17.67 -46.63 8.27
CA ALA A 173 16.68 -47.37 7.54
C ALA A 173 16.25 -48.65 8.27
N LYS A 174 14.95 -48.93 8.24
CA LYS A 174 14.35 -50.13 8.83
C LYS A 174 13.56 -50.85 7.77
N TYR A 175 13.77 -52.18 7.65
CA TYR A 175 12.99 -53.01 6.77
C TYR A 175 11.51 -53.00 7.14
N GLY A 176 10.65 -52.86 6.12
CA GLY A 176 9.20 -52.80 6.29
C GLY A 176 8.65 -51.38 6.55
N ASP A 177 9.51 -50.40 6.81
CA ASP A 177 9.10 -49.02 6.93
C ASP A 177 8.98 -48.34 5.56
N LYS A 178 7.74 -48.27 5.04
CA LYS A 178 7.44 -47.69 3.72
C LYS A 178 7.61 -46.16 3.66
N ASP A 179 7.74 -45.51 4.80
CA ASP A 179 7.90 -44.06 4.91
C ASP A 179 9.34 -43.62 5.22
N SER A 180 10.30 -44.54 5.18
CA SER A 180 11.74 -44.30 5.38
C SER A 180 12.36 -43.49 4.23
N LEU A 181 11.83 -42.29 3.99
CA LEU A 181 12.44 -41.33 3.10
C LEU A 181 13.33 -40.37 3.90
N PHE A 182 14.55 -40.20 3.45
CA PHE A 182 15.53 -39.31 4.05
C PHE A 182 15.83 -38.14 3.14
N VAL A 183 15.96 -36.95 3.72
CA VAL A 183 16.34 -35.72 3.03
C VAL A 183 17.72 -35.33 3.53
N GLY A 184 18.68 -35.27 2.64
CA GLY A 184 20.04 -34.84 2.98
C GLY A 184 20.12 -33.33 3.24
N PRO A 185 21.21 -32.84 3.84
CA PRO A 185 21.44 -31.41 3.92
C PRO A 185 21.83 -30.84 2.56
N PRO A 186 21.59 -29.52 2.33
CA PRO A 186 22.19 -28.82 1.19
C PRO A 186 23.70 -29.02 1.18
N THR A 187 24.24 -29.42 0.06
CA THR A 187 25.66 -29.80 -0.04
C THR A 187 26.20 -29.40 -1.42
N LYS A 188 27.47 -29.00 -1.48
CA LYS A 188 28.16 -28.86 -2.77
C LYS A 188 28.41 -30.25 -3.33
N LEU A 189 27.88 -30.50 -4.50
CA LEU A 189 28.01 -31.75 -5.23
C LEU A 189 28.83 -31.49 -6.48
N ASN A 190 29.52 -32.55 -6.93
CA ASN A 190 30.18 -32.57 -8.22
C ASN A 190 29.78 -33.86 -8.93
N TYR A 191 29.00 -33.73 -9.98
CA TYR A 191 28.64 -34.86 -10.84
C TYR A 191 29.14 -34.58 -12.24
N ASP A 192 29.94 -35.51 -12.76
CA ASP A 192 30.54 -35.43 -14.10
C ASP A 192 31.32 -34.12 -14.37
N GLY A 193 32.04 -33.63 -13.34
CA GLY A 193 32.81 -32.38 -13.42
C GLY A 193 32.00 -31.09 -13.27
N LYS A 194 30.69 -31.17 -13.12
CA LYS A 194 29.80 -30.01 -12.89
C LYS A 194 29.60 -29.82 -11.39
N ASP A 195 30.09 -28.69 -10.88
CA ASP A 195 29.85 -28.28 -9.50
C ASP A 195 28.49 -27.58 -9.37
N PHE A 196 27.69 -27.99 -8.42
CA PHE A 196 26.41 -27.34 -8.10
C PHE A 196 26.07 -27.49 -6.62
N LEU A 197 25.11 -26.70 -6.18
CA LEU A 197 24.51 -26.86 -4.86
C LEU A 197 23.28 -27.74 -4.98
N GLY A 198 23.27 -28.90 -4.33
CA GLY A 198 22.16 -29.80 -4.41
C GLY A 198 21.71 -30.34 -3.06
N ILE A 199 20.56 -30.97 -3.10
CA ILE A 199 19.98 -31.72 -2.00
C ILE A 199 19.60 -33.10 -2.52
N ASN A 200 19.96 -34.13 -1.76
CA ASN A 200 19.65 -35.51 -2.09
C ASN A 200 18.46 -36.01 -1.28
N PHE A 201 17.56 -36.68 -1.96
CA PHE A 201 16.47 -37.45 -1.37
C PHE A 201 16.79 -38.92 -1.59
N GLY A 202 16.67 -39.71 -0.55
CA GLY A 202 17.04 -41.13 -0.66
C GLY A 202 16.11 -42.03 0.15
N MET A 203 15.87 -43.18 -0.38
CA MET A 203 15.14 -44.26 0.28
C MET A 203 15.95 -45.56 0.24
N PRO A 204 15.83 -46.39 1.28
CA PRO A 204 16.52 -47.66 1.34
C PRO A 204 15.98 -48.64 0.28
N ILE A 205 16.89 -49.43 -0.27
CA ILE A 205 16.57 -50.56 -1.10
C ILE A 205 16.96 -51.85 -0.36
N PHE A 206 16.01 -52.75 -0.18
CA PHE A 206 16.18 -54.01 0.52
C PHE A 206 16.03 -55.17 -0.45
N ASN A 207 16.71 -56.28 -0.17
CA ASN A 207 16.52 -57.52 -0.86
C ASN A 207 15.39 -58.35 -0.22
N ASN A 208 15.09 -59.52 -0.84
CA ASN A 208 14.07 -60.46 -0.39
C ASN A 208 14.31 -61.04 1.04
N LYS A 209 15.49 -60.82 1.63
CA LYS A 209 15.85 -61.23 3.01
C LYS A 209 15.76 -60.04 3.99
N GLY A 210 15.27 -58.90 3.55
CA GLY A 210 15.21 -57.69 4.34
C GLY A 210 16.57 -57.02 4.65
N LYS A 211 17.63 -57.43 3.93
CA LYS A 211 18.95 -56.83 4.05
C LYS A 211 18.99 -55.53 3.19
N LEU A 212 19.47 -54.44 3.77
CA LEU A 212 19.73 -53.21 3.03
C LEU A 212 20.82 -53.42 1.98
N ILE A 213 20.51 -53.30 0.72
CA ILE A 213 21.42 -53.51 -0.41
C ILE A 213 21.83 -52.18 -1.10
N GLY A 214 21.09 -51.13 -0.88
CA GLY A 214 21.41 -49.83 -1.48
C GLY A 214 20.47 -48.71 -1.13
N VAL A 215 20.60 -47.63 -1.84
CA VAL A 215 19.81 -46.39 -1.71
C VAL A 215 19.44 -45.93 -3.10
N ALA A 216 18.16 -45.65 -3.33
CA ALA A 216 17.71 -44.98 -4.54
C ALA A 216 17.13 -43.62 -4.23
N GLY A 217 17.25 -42.71 -5.14
CA GLY A 217 16.75 -41.35 -4.90
C GLY A 217 16.94 -40.36 -6.02
N TYR A 218 16.66 -39.15 -5.70
CA TYR A 218 16.78 -38.00 -6.59
C TYR A 218 17.69 -36.94 -5.99
N THR A 219 18.30 -36.14 -6.86
CA THR A 219 19.07 -34.96 -6.49
C THR A 219 18.42 -33.73 -7.14
N LEU A 220 18.03 -32.80 -6.33
CA LEU A 220 17.57 -31.49 -6.77
C LEU A 220 18.77 -30.55 -6.85
N ASP A 221 18.96 -29.90 -8.00
CA ASP A 221 19.92 -28.80 -8.19
C ASP A 221 19.22 -27.48 -7.85
N PHE A 222 19.77 -26.75 -6.90
CA PHE A 222 19.22 -25.46 -6.53
C PHE A 222 19.53 -24.33 -7.53
N SER A 223 20.32 -24.56 -8.57
CA SER A 223 20.74 -23.51 -9.50
C SER A 223 19.52 -22.90 -10.23
N GLU A 224 18.72 -23.74 -10.90
CA GLU A 224 17.50 -23.29 -11.60
C GLU A 224 16.46 -22.69 -10.64
N VAL A 225 16.26 -23.35 -9.51
CA VAL A 225 15.33 -22.88 -8.47
C VAL A 225 15.75 -21.53 -7.94
N SER A 226 17.07 -21.34 -7.76
CA SER A 226 17.65 -20.07 -7.31
C SER A 226 17.41 -18.94 -8.31
N GLU A 227 17.56 -19.20 -9.61
CA GLU A 227 17.28 -18.22 -10.65
C GLU A 227 15.83 -17.72 -10.59
N THR A 228 14.87 -18.61 -10.38
CA THR A 228 13.46 -18.24 -10.24
C THR A 228 13.19 -17.43 -8.97
N ILE A 229 13.76 -17.83 -7.82
CA ILE A 229 13.52 -17.16 -6.55
C ILE A 229 14.24 -15.80 -6.50
N LEU A 230 15.42 -15.72 -7.10
CA LEU A 230 16.31 -14.55 -7.03
C LEU A 230 16.20 -13.64 -8.26
N ASP A 231 15.25 -13.88 -9.17
CA ASP A 231 15.04 -13.04 -10.36
C ASP A 231 14.86 -11.56 -9.92
N PRO A 232 15.74 -10.65 -10.32
CA PRO A 232 15.66 -9.25 -9.96
C PRO A 232 14.37 -8.55 -10.44
N LYS A 233 13.69 -9.10 -11.46
CA LYS A 233 12.40 -8.58 -11.93
C LYS A 233 11.28 -8.79 -10.92
N LEU A 234 11.48 -9.66 -9.95
CA LEU A 234 10.56 -9.96 -8.87
C LEU A 234 10.91 -9.24 -7.56
N ASP A 235 11.90 -8.33 -7.57
CA ASP A 235 12.23 -7.49 -6.42
C ASP A 235 11.06 -6.56 -6.12
N PHE A 236 10.59 -6.55 -4.88
CA PHE A 236 9.50 -5.68 -4.42
C PHE A 236 10.03 -4.32 -3.97
N PHE A 237 11.22 -4.34 -3.38
CA PHE A 237 11.89 -3.17 -2.83
C PHE A 237 13.37 -3.20 -3.20
N GLU A 238 13.96 -2.04 -3.42
CA GLU A 238 15.39 -1.94 -3.66
C GLU A 238 16.15 -2.49 -2.44
N GLY A 239 17.00 -3.48 -2.68
CA GLY A 239 17.77 -4.15 -1.61
C GLY A 239 17.00 -5.21 -0.83
N ASP A 240 15.83 -5.67 -1.30
CA ASP A 240 15.19 -6.82 -0.71
C ASP A 240 16.08 -8.08 -0.82
N LEU A 241 15.99 -8.93 0.18
CA LEU A 241 16.67 -10.22 0.19
C LEU A 241 15.64 -11.34 0.26
N ARG A 242 15.90 -12.39 -0.52
CA ARG A 242 15.14 -13.63 -0.52
C ARG A 242 16.11 -14.77 -0.31
N PHE A 243 15.85 -15.60 0.68
CA PHE A 243 16.71 -16.74 0.95
C PHE A 243 15.95 -17.89 1.57
N LEU A 244 16.42 -19.10 1.27
CA LEU A 244 15.88 -20.35 1.78
C LEU A 244 16.84 -20.93 2.81
N MET A 245 16.29 -21.38 3.94
CA MET A 245 17.05 -21.98 5.03
C MET A 245 16.47 -23.33 5.43
N THR A 246 17.33 -24.21 5.93
CA THR A 246 16.91 -25.41 6.64
C THR A 246 16.49 -25.08 8.08
N ASP A 247 15.86 -26.01 8.79
CA ASP A 247 15.54 -25.96 10.21
C ASP A 247 16.77 -25.71 11.12
N LYS A 248 17.95 -26.09 10.66
CA LYS A 248 19.23 -25.85 11.32
C LYS A 248 19.83 -24.48 11.04
N GLY A 249 19.10 -23.64 10.32
CA GLY A 249 19.55 -22.30 9.98
C GLY A 249 20.60 -22.25 8.85
N VAL A 250 20.84 -23.35 8.14
CA VAL A 250 21.78 -23.38 7.01
C VAL A 250 21.11 -22.81 5.77
N ILE A 251 21.74 -21.84 5.16
CA ILE A 251 21.24 -21.14 3.97
C ILE A 251 21.50 -22.01 2.73
N ALA A 252 20.43 -22.31 2.00
CA ALA A 252 20.47 -23.07 0.75
C ALA A 252 20.38 -22.17 -0.49
N ILE A 253 19.61 -21.09 -0.44
CA ILE A 253 19.47 -20.12 -1.54
C ILE A 253 19.68 -18.72 -0.97
N HIS A 254 20.53 -17.93 -1.60
CA HIS A 254 20.79 -16.54 -1.22
C HIS A 254 21.46 -15.78 -2.37
N LYS A 255 21.13 -14.50 -2.55
CA LYS A 255 21.74 -13.62 -3.56
C LYS A 255 23.27 -13.51 -3.43
N ASN A 256 23.77 -13.50 -2.18
CA ASN A 256 25.20 -13.58 -1.91
C ASN A 256 25.64 -15.05 -1.86
N HIS A 257 26.36 -15.52 -2.87
CA HIS A 257 26.86 -16.89 -2.95
C HIS A 257 27.78 -17.29 -1.77
N ASN A 258 28.46 -16.32 -1.13
CA ASN A 258 29.29 -16.58 0.05
C ASN A 258 28.48 -16.90 1.32
N ALA A 259 27.18 -16.65 1.31
CA ALA A 259 26.27 -16.99 2.40
C ALA A 259 25.79 -18.43 2.32
N ILE A 260 25.85 -19.06 1.16
CA ILE A 260 25.36 -20.41 0.91
C ILE A 260 26.17 -21.41 1.73
N LEU A 261 25.47 -22.37 2.34
CA LEU A 261 25.98 -23.40 3.27
C LEU A 261 26.53 -22.85 4.61
N LYS A 262 26.34 -21.56 4.87
CA LYS A 262 26.62 -20.97 6.18
C LYS A 262 25.31 -20.79 6.97
N THR A 263 25.41 -20.60 8.27
CA THR A 263 24.27 -20.20 9.07
C THR A 263 24.05 -18.69 8.95
N LEU A 264 22.81 -18.24 9.20
CA LEU A 264 22.51 -16.82 9.18
C LEU A 264 23.38 -16.04 10.16
N GLY A 265 23.67 -16.63 11.34
CA GLY A 265 24.57 -16.05 12.33
C GLY A 265 26.05 -15.97 11.91
N ASP A 266 26.48 -16.75 10.90
CA ASP A 266 27.85 -16.66 10.37
C ASP A 266 28.02 -15.44 9.46
N ILE A 267 26.98 -15.08 8.73
CA ILE A 267 27.01 -14.00 7.74
C ILE A 267 26.49 -12.67 8.29
N ASN A 268 25.74 -12.71 9.36
CA ASN A 268 25.13 -11.55 9.99
C ASN A 268 25.24 -11.65 11.51
N LYS A 269 25.98 -10.72 12.12
CA LYS A 269 26.26 -10.71 13.57
C LYS A 269 25.30 -9.85 14.37
N ASP A 270 24.30 -9.26 13.74
CA ASP A 270 23.31 -8.44 14.43
C ASP A 270 22.44 -9.31 15.35
N PRO A 271 22.13 -8.84 16.58
CA PRO A 271 21.27 -9.58 17.51
C PRO A 271 19.86 -9.92 16.97
N SER A 272 19.33 -9.12 16.03
CA SER A 272 18.02 -9.36 15.43
C SER A 272 17.94 -10.65 14.62
N VAL A 273 19.09 -11.21 14.23
CA VAL A 273 19.20 -12.52 13.55
C VAL A 273 18.56 -13.62 14.40
N GLU A 274 18.64 -13.50 15.73
CA GLU A 274 18.06 -14.49 16.63
C GLU A 274 16.53 -14.61 16.50
N LEU A 275 15.85 -13.51 16.14
CA LEU A 275 14.40 -13.52 15.89
C LEU A 275 14.06 -14.41 14.68
N VAL A 276 14.85 -14.30 13.60
CA VAL A 276 14.69 -15.16 12.41
C VAL A 276 15.03 -16.61 12.76
N ASN A 277 16.17 -16.85 13.44
CA ASN A 277 16.59 -18.19 13.82
C ASN A 277 15.57 -18.90 14.71
N ASN A 278 14.95 -18.18 15.64
CA ASN A 278 13.93 -18.73 16.52
C ASN A 278 12.66 -19.07 15.73
N ALA A 279 12.21 -18.19 14.81
CA ALA A 279 11.08 -18.48 13.95
C ALA A 279 11.33 -19.73 13.08
N VAL A 280 12.55 -19.89 12.55
CA VAL A 280 12.96 -21.06 11.77
C VAL A 280 12.95 -22.33 12.62
N LYS A 281 13.55 -22.31 13.81
CA LYS A 281 13.59 -23.46 14.74
C LYS A 281 12.19 -23.88 15.21
N GLU A 282 11.31 -22.91 15.42
CA GLU A 282 9.93 -23.14 15.87
C GLU A 282 8.97 -23.41 14.71
N HIS A 283 9.48 -23.47 13.47
CA HIS A 283 8.71 -23.68 12.24
C HIS A 283 7.54 -22.70 12.08
N LYS A 284 7.74 -21.46 12.51
CA LYS A 284 6.68 -20.43 12.49
C LYS A 284 6.63 -19.70 11.15
N THR A 285 5.43 -19.26 10.82
CA THR A 285 5.22 -18.23 9.79
C THR A 285 4.92 -16.92 10.49
N VAL A 286 5.81 -15.92 10.37
CA VAL A 286 5.76 -14.68 11.14
C VAL A 286 6.43 -13.54 10.38
N ILE A 287 5.97 -12.31 10.66
CA ILE A 287 6.65 -11.09 10.25
C ILE A 287 7.45 -10.56 11.44
N ILE A 288 8.68 -10.16 11.19
CA ILE A 288 9.61 -9.56 12.15
C ILE A 288 9.81 -8.11 11.74
N ASP A 289 9.52 -7.18 12.64
CA ASP A 289 9.50 -5.74 12.35
C ASP A 289 10.90 -5.10 12.34
N ASP A 290 11.80 -5.60 13.18
CA ASP A 290 13.13 -5.01 13.39
C ASP A 290 14.23 -6.05 13.14
N TYR A 291 14.43 -6.36 11.87
CA TYR A 291 15.51 -7.24 11.42
C TYR A 291 16.57 -6.39 10.71
N VAL A 292 17.81 -6.47 11.14
CA VAL A 292 18.93 -5.89 10.43
C VAL A 292 19.45 -6.92 9.44
N ALA A 293 19.33 -6.62 8.15
CA ALA A 293 19.80 -7.51 7.08
C ALA A 293 21.33 -7.64 7.05
N SER A 294 21.86 -8.64 6.37
CA SER A 294 23.32 -8.82 6.20
C SER A 294 23.98 -7.67 5.42
N THR A 295 23.20 -6.82 4.78
CA THR A 295 23.64 -5.55 4.15
C THR A 295 23.84 -4.43 5.17
N GLY A 296 23.36 -4.60 6.42
CA GLY A 296 23.32 -3.57 7.46
C GLY A 296 22.03 -2.76 7.49
N ASP A 297 21.09 -3.03 6.58
CA ASP A 297 19.84 -2.27 6.47
C ASP A 297 18.79 -2.79 7.48
N LEU A 298 18.21 -1.88 8.25
CA LEU A 298 17.06 -2.19 9.08
C LEU A 298 15.86 -2.50 8.16
N SER A 299 15.28 -3.67 8.34
CA SER A 299 14.30 -4.26 7.42
C SER A 299 13.14 -4.90 8.17
N TYR A 300 12.02 -5.02 7.49
CA TYR A 300 11.01 -6.02 7.82
C TYR A 300 11.44 -7.37 7.25
N ALA A 301 11.22 -8.46 7.98
CA ALA A 301 11.48 -9.80 7.49
C ALA A 301 10.24 -10.68 7.66
N SER A 302 9.83 -11.36 6.60
CA SER A 302 8.80 -12.38 6.65
C SER A 302 9.46 -13.75 6.59
N VAL A 303 9.26 -14.54 7.61
CA VAL A 303 9.65 -15.96 7.67
C VAL A 303 8.43 -16.80 7.38
N SER A 304 8.52 -17.72 6.43
CA SER A 304 7.45 -18.68 6.13
C SER A 304 8.03 -20.09 6.11
N SER A 305 7.65 -20.88 7.09
CA SER A 305 8.14 -22.24 7.27
C SER A 305 7.17 -23.26 6.65
N PHE A 306 7.73 -24.34 6.16
CA PHE A 306 7.01 -25.49 5.59
C PHE A 306 7.77 -26.78 5.85
N SER A 307 7.12 -27.90 5.64
CA SER A 307 7.71 -29.21 5.82
C SER A 307 7.56 -30.08 4.56
N THR A 308 8.46 -31.02 4.40
CA THR A 308 8.38 -32.05 3.36
C THR A 308 8.69 -33.43 3.95
N ALA A 309 8.53 -34.46 3.16
CA ALA A 309 8.83 -35.84 3.53
C ALA A 309 8.14 -36.28 4.86
N ASN A 310 6.81 -36.08 4.95
CA ASN A 310 6.01 -36.38 6.14
C ASN A 310 6.53 -35.71 7.41
N ASN A 311 6.86 -34.41 7.34
CA ASN A 311 7.42 -33.61 8.44
C ASN A 311 8.81 -34.07 8.94
N SER A 312 9.55 -34.83 8.15
CA SER A 312 10.92 -35.23 8.50
C SER A 312 11.97 -34.18 8.12
N SER A 313 11.62 -33.21 7.29
CA SER A 313 12.48 -32.09 6.87
C SER A 313 11.69 -30.79 6.86
N TYR A 314 12.25 -29.76 7.49
CA TYR A 314 11.65 -28.42 7.59
C TYR A 314 12.53 -27.39 6.91
N TRP A 315 11.87 -26.45 6.30
CA TRP A 315 12.47 -25.37 5.53
C TRP A 315 11.79 -24.06 5.85
N SER A 316 12.51 -22.98 5.70
CA SER A 316 11.94 -21.63 5.88
C SER A 316 12.39 -20.71 4.77
N MET A 317 11.42 -20.08 4.13
CA MET A 317 11.65 -19.01 3.19
C MET A 317 11.62 -17.68 3.92
N VAL A 318 12.63 -16.87 3.73
CA VAL A 318 12.73 -15.54 4.31
C VAL A 318 12.75 -14.50 3.19
N VAL A 319 11.90 -13.50 3.32
CA VAL A 319 11.82 -12.34 2.42
C VAL A 319 11.94 -11.09 3.26
N THR A 320 12.83 -10.17 2.87
CA THR A 320 13.03 -8.92 3.61
C THR A 320 12.63 -7.70 2.79
N ALA A 321 12.29 -6.62 3.47
CA ALA A 321 12.07 -5.30 2.87
C ALA A 321 12.81 -4.24 3.68
N PRO A 322 13.87 -3.61 3.13
CA PRO A 322 14.58 -2.54 3.82
C PRO A 322 13.65 -1.36 4.11
N LYS A 323 13.57 -0.95 5.38
CA LYS A 323 12.68 0.16 5.81
C LYS A 323 12.96 1.44 5.05
N ASN A 324 14.23 1.71 4.74
CA ASN A 324 14.62 2.86 3.92
C ASN A 324 14.07 2.80 2.50
N SER A 325 14.03 1.64 1.89
CA SER A 325 13.48 1.42 0.55
C SER A 325 11.96 1.52 0.57
N VAL A 326 11.31 0.89 1.55
CA VAL A 326 9.87 0.98 1.77
C VAL A 326 9.42 2.43 1.90
N LEU A 327 10.16 3.23 2.69
CA LEU A 327 9.81 4.63 2.97
C LEU A 327 10.43 5.63 1.96
N ALA A 328 11.18 5.17 0.97
CA ALA A 328 11.79 6.04 -0.03
C ALA A 328 10.78 6.90 -0.82
N PRO A 329 9.62 6.39 -1.24
CA PRO A 329 8.58 7.22 -1.86
C PRO A 329 8.04 8.29 -0.92
N LEU A 330 7.88 7.97 0.38
CA LEU A 330 7.43 8.94 1.38
C LEU A 330 8.44 10.10 1.53
N LYS A 331 9.74 9.80 1.60
CA LYS A 331 10.77 10.84 1.67
C LYS A 331 10.74 11.79 0.46
N LYS A 332 10.48 11.26 -0.74
CA LYS A 332 10.29 12.08 -1.94
C LYS A 332 9.05 12.97 -1.84
N LEU A 333 7.93 12.41 -1.35
CA LEU A 333 6.70 13.17 -1.13
C LEU A 333 6.87 14.25 -0.06
N GLU A 334 7.58 13.97 1.03
CA GLU A 334 7.88 14.96 2.07
C GLU A 334 8.65 16.16 1.52
N ILE A 335 9.66 15.92 0.68
CA ILE A 335 10.40 17.01 0.01
C ILE A 335 9.47 17.83 -0.88
N ILE A 336 8.61 17.17 -1.66
CA ILE A 336 7.62 17.85 -2.51
C ILE A 336 6.65 18.68 -1.66
N PHE A 337 6.14 18.13 -0.56
CA PHE A 337 5.26 18.85 0.36
C PHE A 337 5.94 20.05 0.99
N ILE A 338 7.21 19.92 1.40
CA ILE A 338 7.98 21.03 1.94
C ILE A 338 8.13 22.15 0.90
N VAL A 339 8.47 21.80 -0.34
CA VAL A 339 8.64 22.77 -1.43
C VAL A 339 7.31 23.45 -1.76
N ILE A 340 6.24 22.71 -1.92
CA ILE A 340 4.90 23.25 -2.19
C ILE A 340 4.45 24.15 -1.04
N SER A 341 4.63 23.71 0.21
CA SER A 341 4.27 24.45 1.41
C SER A 341 5.04 25.77 1.50
N PHE A 342 6.32 25.76 1.15
CA PHE A 342 7.13 26.98 1.08
C PHE A 342 6.57 27.99 0.07
N PHE A 343 6.19 27.51 -1.13
CA PHE A 343 5.59 28.39 -2.14
C PHE A 343 4.22 28.91 -1.72
N ILE A 344 3.38 28.07 -1.13
CA ILE A 344 2.07 28.48 -0.61
C ILE A 344 2.25 29.54 0.48
N LEU A 345 3.16 29.30 1.43
CA LEU A 345 3.47 30.27 2.49
C LEU A 345 3.94 31.61 1.90
N LEU A 346 4.84 31.57 0.93
CA LEU A 346 5.35 32.76 0.26
C LEU A 346 4.24 33.54 -0.43
N VAL A 347 3.35 32.87 -1.16
CA VAL A 347 2.19 33.48 -1.83
C VAL A 347 1.25 34.12 -0.79
N ILE A 348 0.93 33.40 0.28
CA ILE A 348 0.07 33.93 1.36
C ILE A 348 0.71 35.16 2.00
N LEU A 349 2.01 35.10 2.30
CA LEU A 349 2.73 36.23 2.88
C LEU A 349 2.76 37.46 1.96
N ILE A 350 2.94 37.24 0.64
CA ILE A 350 2.87 38.33 -0.34
C ILE A 350 1.47 38.94 -0.37
N ILE A 351 0.42 38.10 -0.46
CA ILE A 351 -0.96 38.58 -0.46
C ILE A 351 -1.26 39.36 0.81
N VAL A 352 -0.93 38.78 1.97
CA VAL A 352 -1.16 39.46 3.26
C VAL A 352 -0.36 40.77 3.36
N TYR A 353 0.91 40.75 2.95
CA TYR A 353 1.75 41.94 2.92
C TYR A 353 1.14 43.04 2.04
N VAL A 354 0.72 42.70 0.81
CA VAL A 354 0.13 43.64 -0.12
C VAL A 354 -1.21 44.17 0.44
N CYS A 355 -2.07 43.31 0.96
CA CYS A 355 -3.33 43.70 1.56
C CYS A 355 -3.14 44.61 2.76
N VAL A 356 -2.28 44.22 3.70
CA VAL A 356 -2.01 45.01 4.92
C VAL A 356 -1.35 46.35 4.57
N LYS A 357 -0.38 46.38 3.66
CA LYS A 357 0.27 47.59 3.21
C LYS A 357 -0.67 48.54 2.48
N LYS A 358 -1.52 47.98 1.57
CA LYS A 358 -2.49 48.79 0.82
C LYS A 358 -3.66 49.28 1.67
N ILE A 359 -4.16 48.46 2.57
CA ILE A 359 -5.37 48.77 3.36
C ILE A 359 -4.98 49.58 4.61
N LEU A 360 -4.07 49.09 5.44
CA LEU A 360 -3.72 49.71 6.73
C LEU A 360 -2.57 50.70 6.60
N GLY A 361 -1.49 50.29 5.94
CA GLY A 361 -0.23 51.07 5.90
C GLY A 361 -0.32 52.34 5.10
N SER A 362 -1.23 52.45 4.10
CA SER A 362 -1.40 53.65 3.30
C SER A 362 -2.43 54.63 3.86
N ARG A 363 -3.37 54.17 4.70
CA ARG A 363 -4.52 54.98 5.13
C ARG A 363 -4.42 55.46 6.56
N ILE A 364 -3.96 54.61 7.49
CA ILE A 364 -3.83 54.98 8.90
C ILE A 364 -2.90 56.21 9.10
N PRO A 365 -1.72 56.30 8.47
CA PRO A 365 -0.85 57.47 8.59
C PRO A 365 -1.51 58.76 8.06
N VAL A 366 -2.31 58.65 6.99
CA VAL A 366 -3.04 59.80 6.40
C VAL A 366 -4.08 60.29 7.38
N ILE A 367 -4.85 59.40 7.99
CA ILE A 367 -5.87 59.74 8.99
C ILE A 367 -5.22 60.37 10.23
N LEU A 368 -4.14 59.76 10.74
CA LEU A 368 -3.41 60.29 11.90
C LEU A 368 -2.82 61.69 11.64
N LYS A 369 -2.23 61.90 10.45
CA LYS A 369 -1.67 63.20 10.07
C LYS A 369 -2.75 64.26 9.89
N SER A 370 -3.91 63.89 9.36
CA SER A 370 -5.05 64.78 9.24
C SER A 370 -5.63 65.16 10.62
N LEU A 371 -5.73 64.20 11.54
CA LEU A 371 -6.11 64.44 12.92
C LEU A 371 -5.11 65.34 13.65
N GLU A 372 -3.82 65.11 13.50
CA GLU A 372 -2.76 65.99 14.07
C GLU A 372 -2.90 67.40 13.53
N ASN A 373 -3.07 67.56 12.21
CA ASN A 373 -3.31 68.85 11.60
C ASN A 373 -4.59 69.52 12.12
N PHE A 374 -5.65 68.78 12.37
CA PHE A 374 -6.91 69.26 12.93
C PHE A 374 -6.74 69.74 14.39
N PHE A 375 -6.03 68.99 15.23
CA PHE A 375 -5.74 69.43 16.61
C PHE A 375 -4.85 70.68 16.67
N ARG A 376 -3.86 70.80 15.77
CA ARG A 376 -3.05 72.03 15.63
C ARG A 376 -3.88 73.22 15.18
N PHE A 377 -4.92 73.00 14.34
CA PHE A 377 -5.90 74.02 13.96
C PHE A 377 -6.76 74.43 15.17
N LEU A 378 -7.28 73.51 15.94
CA LEU A 378 -8.03 73.82 17.19
C LEU A 378 -7.22 74.55 18.21
N ASN A 379 -5.93 74.32 18.30
CA ASN A 379 -4.99 75.01 19.15
C ASN A 379 -4.52 76.39 18.59
N HIS A 380 -5.10 76.87 17.46
CA HIS A 380 -4.73 78.12 16.78
C HIS A 380 -3.28 78.12 16.21
N GLU A 381 -2.62 76.94 16.07
CA GLU A 381 -1.26 76.86 15.56
C GLU A 381 -1.20 76.76 14.01
N LYS A 382 -2.35 76.51 13.33
CA LYS A 382 -2.45 76.39 11.86
C LYS A 382 -3.75 77.01 11.37
N HIS A 383 -3.69 77.72 10.19
CA HIS A 383 -4.85 78.49 9.66
C HIS A 383 -5.61 77.73 8.55
N GLU A 384 -5.03 76.68 7.97
CA GLU A 384 -5.67 75.86 6.90
C GLU A 384 -5.66 74.40 7.26
N ILE A 385 -6.72 73.68 6.84
CA ILE A 385 -6.88 72.24 7.08
C ILE A 385 -7.16 71.58 5.75
N ASP A 386 -6.35 70.54 5.45
CA ASP A 386 -6.55 69.62 4.34
C ASP A 386 -7.53 68.50 4.71
N LEU A 387 -8.52 68.27 3.86
CA LEU A 387 -9.47 67.15 4.01
C LEU A 387 -8.84 65.83 3.64
N ILE A 388 -9.25 64.77 4.33
CA ILE A 388 -8.84 63.39 4.01
C ILE A 388 -9.47 62.98 2.65
N SER A 389 -8.63 62.57 1.69
CA SER A 389 -9.10 61.95 0.44
C SER A 389 -9.61 60.56 0.73
N ILE A 390 -10.92 60.34 0.52
CA ILE A 390 -11.59 59.05 0.79
C ILE A 390 -11.41 58.13 -0.40
N LYS A 391 -10.65 57.02 -0.20
CA LYS A 391 -10.33 56.09 -1.28
C LYS A 391 -11.21 54.83 -1.32
N ALA A 392 -12.01 54.54 -0.30
CA ALA A 392 -12.94 53.44 -0.23
C ALA A 392 -14.05 53.70 0.80
N ASP A 393 -15.13 52.99 0.71
CA ASP A 393 -16.33 53.11 1.54
C ASP A 393 -16.39 52.07 2.67
N ASP A 394 -15.20 51.69 3.19
CA ASP A 394 -15.00 50.82 4.35
C ASP A 394 -14.96 51.62 5.68
N GLU A 395 -14.68 50.91 6.77
CA GLU A 395 -14.63 51.52 8.12
C GLU A 395 -13.63 52.67 8.20
N LEU A 396 -12.48 52.60 7.53
CA LEU A 396 -11.49 53.64 7.46
C LEU A 396 -11.97 54.80 6.57
N GLY A 397 -12.70 54.52 5.51
CA GLY A 397 -13.36 55.52 4.66
C GLY A 397 -14.48 56.26 5.41
N LYS A 398 -15.31 55.50 6.15
CA LYS A 398 -16.33 56.09 7.05
C LYS A 398 -15.70 56.97 8.12
N MET A 399 -14.59 56.51 8.74
CA MET A 399 -13.83 57.30 9.70
C MET A 399 -13.27 58.58 9.06
N GLY A 400 -12.72 58.48 7.84
CA GLY A 400 -12.24 59.66 7.08
C GLY A 400 -13.36 60.61 6.73
N LYS A 401 -14.57 60.13 6.32
CA LYS A 401 -15.75 60.96 6.12
C LYS A 401 -16.16 61.69 7.37
N MET A 402 -16.27 60.98 8.50
CA MET A 402 -16.61 61.57 9.78
C MET A 402 -15.61 62.64 10.22
N ILE A 403 -14.30 62.40 10.02
CA ILE A 403 -13.26 63.39 10.35
C ILE A 403 -13.39 64.62 9.45
N ASN A 404 -13.59 64.45 8.13
CA ASN A 404 -13.78 65.56 7.20
C ASN A 404 -15.03 66.38 7.52
N GLU A 405 -16.13 65.70 7.85
CA GLU A 405 -17.38 66.32 8.25
C GLU A 405 -17.21 67.15 9.52
N ASN A 406 -16.47 66.58 10.52
CA ASN A 406 -16.16 67.30 11.76
C ASN A 406 -15.24 68.50 11.52
N ILE A 407 -14.22 68.36 10.70
CA ILE A 407 -13.32 69.44 10.30
C ILE A 407 -14.13 70.60 9.65
N LEU A 408 -14.99 70.27 8.69
CA LEU A 408 -15.81 71.28 7.99
C LEU A 408 -16.85 71.94 8.90
N ALA A 409 -17.47 71.11 9.79
CA ALA A 409 -18.43 71.60 10.76
C ALA A 409 -17.78 72.62 11.74
N THR A 410 -16.58 72.23 12.23
CA THR A 410 -15.86 73.12 13.15
C THR A 410 -15.39 74.41 12.49
N LYS A 411 -14.93 74.37 11.25
CA LYS A 411 -14.52 75.58 10.52
C LYS A 411 -15.69 76.54 10.27
N ARG A 412 -16.88 76.01 9.95
CA ARG A 412 -18.09 76.86 9.79
C ARG A 412 -18.64 77.40 11.08
N GLY A 413 -18.34 76.68 12.20
CA GLY A 413 -18.89 76.99 13.52
C GLY A 413 -18.29 78.25 14.21
N LEU A 414 -17.05 78.59 13.86
CA LEU A 414 -16.37 79.76 14.45
C LEU A 414 -16.91 81.12 13.92
N GLU A 415 -17.76 81.10 12.91
CA GLU A 415 -18.16 82.37 12.25
C GLU A 415 -19.50 83.01 12.70
N GLN A 416 -20.32 82.30 13.44
CA GLN A 416 -21.70 82.78 13.68
C GLN A 416 -22.21 82.77 15.14
N ASP A 417 -21.37 83.01 16.13
CA ASP A 417 -21.56 82.57 17.51
C ASP A 417 -22.51 83.36 18.47
N ASN A 418 -23.02 84.48 18.08
CA ASN A 418 -23.63 85.35 19.09
C ASN A 418 -25.17 85.51 19.16
N GLN A 419 -25.91 84.84 18.23
CA GLN A 419 -27.36 85.08 18.15
C GLN A 419 -28.27 84.00 18.69
N ALA A 420 -27.71 82.82 19.05
CA ALA A 420 -28.51 81.58 19.20
C ALA A 420 -28.95 81.20 20.64
N VAL A 421 -28.42 81.82 21.68
CA VAL A 421 -28.73 81.39 23.05
C VAL A 421 -30.20 81.59 23.42
N LYS A 422 -30.80 82.64 22.91
CA LYS A 422 -32.19 83.02 23.31
C LYS A 422 -33.28 82.16 22.67
N GLU A 423 -33.07 81.69 21.47
CA GLU A 423 -34.04 80.78 20.75
C GLU A 423 -33.98 79.34 21.17
N SER A 424 -32.84 78.92 21.73
CA SER A 424 -32.61 77.50 22.06
C SER A 424 -33.56 76.97 23.14
N VAL A 425 -33.87 77.81 24.14
CA VAL A 425 -34.69 77.36 25.28
C VAL A 425 -36.16 77.07 24.88
N GLN A 426 -36.69 77.87 23.92
CA GLN A 426 -38.09 77.66 23.49
C GLN A 426 -38.31 76.47 22.58
N THR A 427 -37.28 76.06 21.84
CA THR A 427 -37.37 74.95 20.90
C THR A 427 -37.29 73.62 21.61
N VAL A 428 -36.56 73.50 22.73
CA VAL A 428 -36.39 72.27 23.50
C VAL A 428 -37.73 71.69 24.02
N SER A 429 -38.66 72.57 24.46
CA SER A 429 -39.94 72.13 25.00
C SER A 429 -40.87 71.42 23.94
N VAL A 430 -40.71 71.80 22.67
CA VAL A 430 -41.53 71.18 21.57
C VAL A 430 -40.99 69.81 21.16
N VAL A 431 -39.68 69.61 21.34
CA VAL A 431 -39.03 68.32 21.01
C VAL A 431 -39.33 67.22 22.03
N GLU A 432 -39.51 67.57 23.31
CA GLU A 432 -39.84 66.61 24.37
C GLU A 432 -41.17 65.87 24.11
N SER A 433 -42.08 66.43 23.33
CA SER A 433 -43.31 65.77 22.99
C SER A 433 -43.23 64.76 21.84
N GLY A 434 -42.02 64.51 21.32
CA GLY A 434 -41.78 63.54 20.21
C GLY A 434 -41.89 64.13 18.79
N ASN A 435 -42.17 65.39 18.64
CA ASN A 435 -42.23 66.08 17.34
C ASN A 435 -40.86 66.69 16.96
N LEU A 436 -40.21 66.09 15.98
CA LEU A 436 -38.87 66.45 15.52
C LEU A 436 -38.84 67.57 14.47
N THR A 437 -39.97 68.25 14.21
CA THR A 437 -40.06 69.26 13.16
C THR A 437 -39.73 70.69 13.64
N ALA A 438 -39.62 70.95 14.96
CA ALA A 438 -39.28 72.28 15.53
C ALA A 438 -37.81 72.63 15.25
N ARG A 439 -37.53 73.93 14.98
CA ARG A 439 -36.19 74.43 14.61
C ARG A 439 -35.87 75.78 15.34
N ILE A 440 -34.59 75.96 15.62
CA ILE A 440 -34.00 77.20 16.10
C ILE A 440 -33.51 77.95 14.88
N THR A 441 -33.97 79.27 14.75
CA THR A 441 -33.73 80.07 13.51
C THR A 441 -32.53 81.03 13.61
N ALA A 442 -32.04 81.34 14.80
CA ALA A 442 -30.87 82.23 15.01
C ALA A 442 -29.53 81.57 14.61
N ASN A 443 -28.54 82.37 14.16
CA ASN A 443 -27.26 81.87 13.63
C ASN A 443 -26.08 82.34 14.52
N PRO A 444 -25.70 81.57 15.57
CA PRO A 444 -24.55 81.92 16.44
C PRO A 444 -23.20 81.59 15.83
N ARG A 445 -22.12 82.13 16.42
CA ARG A 445 -20.73 82.00 15.96
C ARG A 445 -19.85 81.17 16.88
N ASN A 446 -20.24 80.98 18.13
CA ASN A 446 -19.51 80.16 19.08
C ASN A 446 -19.80 78.71 18.86
N PRO A 447 -18.78 77.80 18.68
CA PRO A 447 -18.97 76.40 18.48
C PRO A 447 -19.91 75.75 19.52
N GLN A 448 -19.82 76.15 20.78
CA GLN A 448 -20.71 75.63 21.82
C GLN A 448 -22.18 76.07 21.66
N LEU A 449 -22.40 77.28 21.05
CA LEU A 449 -23.75 77.82 20.83
C LEU A 449 -24.34 77.48 19.44
N ILE A 450 -23.53 77.41 18.41
CA ILE A 450 -23.94 76.76 17.15
C ILE A 450 -24.16 75.28 17.34
N GLU A 451 -23.28 74.63 18.08
CA GLU A 451 -23.45 73.25 18.45
C GLU A 451 -24.77 73.08 19.16
N LEU A 452 -25.13 73.93 20.11
CA LEU A 452 -26.44 73.87 20.76
C LEU A 452 -27.58 74.11 19.77
N LYS A 453 -27.51 75.13 18.93
CA LYS A 453 -28.56 75.44 17.92
C LYS A 453 -28.53 74.53 16.75
N ASN A 454 -27.36 74.33 16.09
CA ASN A 454 -27.23 73.51 14.88
C ASN A 454 -27.18 72.03 15.24
N VAL A 455 -26.61 71.63 16.37
CA VAL A 455 -26.70 70.28 16.91
C VAL A 455 -28.14 70.01 17.32
N LEU A 456 -28.83 70.94 17.99
CA LEU A 456 -30.26 70.75 18.24
C LEU A 456 -31.11 70.77 16.95
N ASN A 457 -30.93 71.80 16.08
CA ASN A 457 -31.66 71.80 14.78
C ASN A 457 -31.19 70.72 13.85
N LYS A 458 -29.88 70.45 13.76
CA LYS A 458 -29.32 69.35 12.97
C LYS A 458 -29.55 68.00 13.60
N LEU A 459 -29.59 67.89 14.94
CA LEU A 459 -30.07 66.71 15.64
C LEU A 459 -31.55 66.47 15.27
N LEU A 460 -32.35 67.55 15.25
CA LEU A 460 -33.74 67.47 14.86
C LEU A 460 -33.89 67.19 13.33
N ASP A 461 -33.03 67.82 12.47
CA ASP A 461 -32.99 67.50 11.06
C ASP A 461 -32.47 66.08 10.80
N VAL A 462 -31.43 65.68 11.53
CA VAL A 462 -30.86 64.32 11.47
C VAL A 462 -31.82 63.33 12.10
N LEU A 463 -32.44 63.68 13.22
CA LEU A 463 -33.48 62.85 13.79
C LEU A 463 -34.67 62.73 12.86
N GLN A 464 -35.13 63.83 12.24
CA GLN A 464 -36.20 63.82 11.29
C GLN A 464 -35.80 63.14 9.95
N ALA A 465 -34.59 63.45 9.41
CA ALA A 465 -34.10 62.91 8.15
C ALA A 465 -33.48 61.52 8.29
N ARG A 466 -32.84 61.22 9.43
CA ARG A 466 -32.23 59.92 9.68
C ARG A 466 -33.16 58.95 10.39
N VAL A 467 -33.97 59.47 11.33
CA VAL A 467 -34.92 58.66 12.08
C VAL A 467 -36.28 58.65 11.42
N GLY A 468 -36.77 59.83 11.04
CA GLY A 468 -38.10 60.10 10.55
C GLY A 468 -38.78 61.19 11.33
N SER A 469 -40.01 61.49 10.97
CA SER A 469 -40.80 62.57 11.62
C SER A 469 -41.49 62.10 12.91
N ASP A 470 -41.67 60.78 13.11
CA ASP A 470 -42.32 60.18 14.24
C ASP A 470 -41.53 58.92 14.75
N MET A 471 -40.85 59.11 15.91
CA MET A 471 -40.11 58.04 16.53
C MET A 471 -40.98 56.86 16.97
N ASN A 472 -42.28 57.06 17.23
CA ASN A 472 -43.12 56.00 17.69
C ASN A 472 -43.50 55.01 16.56
N ALA A 473 -43.58 55.54 15.30
CA ALA A 473 -43.82 54.70 14.13
C ALA A 473 -42.64 53.75 13.86
N ILE A 474 -41.41 54.23 14.00
CA ILE A 474 -40.21 53.42 13.81
C ILE A 474 -40.11 52.33 14.89
N HIS A 475 -40.37 52.66 16.16
CA HIS A 475 -40.34 51.70 17.25
C HIS A 475 -41.30 50.53 17.02
N LYS A 476 -42.46 50.79 16.48
CA LYS A 476 -43.47 49.78 16.19
C LYS A 476 -42.96 48.76 15.15
N ILE A 477 -42.33 49.23 14.06
CA ILE A 477 -41.82 48.34 13.01
C ILE A 477 -40.63 47.49 13.54
N PHE A 478 -39.76 48.03 14.39
CA PHE A 478 -38.68 47.23 14.98
C PHE A 478 -39.20 46.14 15.92
N GLU A 479 -40.26 46.36 16.64
CA GLU A 479 -40.88 45.30 17.46
C GLU A 479 -41.53 44.21 16.58
N GLU A 480 -42.03 44.57 15.42
CA GLU A 480 -42.51 43.62 14.44
C GLU A 480 -41.35 42.78 13.85
N TYR A 481 -40.23 43.39 13.47
CA TYR A 481 -39.03 42.68 12.97
C TYR A 481 -38.40 41.76 14.04
N LYS A 482 -38.43 42.18 15.29
CA LYS A 482 -37.97 41.36 16.41
C LYS A 482 -38.85 40.10 16.61
N SER A 483 -40.14 40.21 16.30
CA SER A 483 -41.04 39.05 16.28
C SER A 483 -40.97 38.25 14.97
N LEU A 484 -39.96 38.53 14.13
CA LEU A 484 -39.77 37.89 12.83
C LEU A 484 -40.89 38.14 11.81
N ASP A 485 -41.68 39.23 12.02
CA ASP A 485 -42.69 39.69 11.06
C ASP A 485 -42.14 40.84 10.21
N PHE A 486 -41.77 40.54 8.98
CA PHE A 486 -41.20 41.50 8.01
C PHE A 486 -42.23 41.95 6.97
N ARG A 487 -43.55 41.76 7.19
CA ARG A 487 -44.59 42.07 6.18
C ARG A 487 -44.91 43.55 6.12
N ASN A 488 -44.75 44.27 7.21
CA ASN A 488 -45.12 45.67 7.30
C ASN A 488 -43.91 46.58 6.98
N LYS A 489 -44.21 47.73 6.42
CA LYS A 489 -43.25 48.80 6.10
C LYS A 489 -43.73 50.12 6.69
N LEU A 490 -42.77 50.99 6.92
CA LEU A 490 -43.04 52.38 7.30
C LEU A 490 -43.68 53.10 6.08
N GLU A 491 -44.92 53.53 6.25
CA GLU A 491 -45.61 54.33 5.23
C GLU A 491 -45.03 55.73 5.13
N ASN A 492 -44.87 56.30 3.94
CA ASN A 492 -44.27 57.62 3.69
C ASN A 492 -42.87 57.79 4.32
N ALA A 493 -42.09 56.74 4.42
CA ALA A 493 -40.74 56.77 4.94
C ALA A 493 -39.88 57.81 4.24
N SER A 494 -39.39 58.81 4.96
CA SER A 494 -38.54 59.86 4.44
C SER A 494 -37.19 59.94 5.16
N GLY A 495 -37.09 59.39 6.36
CA GLY A 495 -35.87 59.30 7.14
C GLY A 495 -35.00 58.10 6.73
N SER A 496 -33.68 58.25 6.87
CA SER A 496 -32.74 57.18 6.55
C SER A 496 -32.99 55.91 7.35
N VAL A 497 -33.38 56.01 8.62
CA VAL A 497 -33.71 54.85 9.45
C VAL A 497 -34.99 54.19 8.93
N GLU A 498 -36.00 55.00 8.60
CA GLU A 498 -37.24 54.54 8.01
C GLU A 498 -36.97 53.79 6.70
N LEU A 499 -36.19 54.38 5.78
CA LEU A 499 -35.82 53.81 4.49
C LEU A 499 -34.93 52.56 4.64
N THR A 500 -33.93 52.69 5.54
CA THR A 500 -33.02 51.54 5.83
C THR A 500 -33.73 50.38 6.49
N THR A 501 -34.70 50.71 7.39
CA THR A 501 -35.56 49.69 8.02
C THR A 501 -36.37 48.95 7.00
N ASN A 502 -37.00 49.68 6.07
CA ASN A 502 -37.73 49.06 4.95
C ASN A 502 -36.82 48.24 4.03
N ALA A 503 -35.63 48.81 3.69
CA ALA A 503 -34.63 48.10 2.88
C ALA A 503 -34.06 46.85 3.59
N LEU A 504 -33.81 46.95 4.88
CA LEU A 504 -33.36 45.84 5.71
C LEU A 504 -34.40 44.68 5.72
N GLY A 505 -35.66 45.04 5.89
CA GLY A 505 -36.76 44.08 5.77
C GLY A 505 -36.77 43.37 4.41
N ASP A 506 -36.62 44.14 3.34
CA ASP A 506 -36.56 43.61 1.97
C ASP A 506 -35.35 42.70 1.76
N GLU A 507 -34.16 43.09 2.23
CA GLU A 507 -32.95 42.24 2.11
C GLU A 507 -33.03 40.98 2.97
N ILE A 508 -33.62 41.10 4.18
CA ILE A 508 -33.85 39.89 5.01
C ILE A 508 -34.82 38.92 4.32
N VAL A 509 -35.94 39.44 3.77
CA VAL A 509 -36.89 38.64 3.01
C VAL A 509 -36.20 37.99 1.80
N LYS A 510 -35.36 38.74 1.08
CA LYS A 510 -34.60 38.25 -0.06
C LYS A 510 -33.56 37.17 0.36
N MET A 511 -32.84 37.42 1.44
CA MET A 511 -31.88 36.46 2.01
C MET A 511 -32.58 35.16 2.47
N LEU A 512 -33.74 35.29 3.15
CA LEU A 512 -34.55 34.14 3.55
C LEU A 512 -35.02 33.34 2.33
N LYS A 513 -35.40 34.05 1.26
CA LYS A 513 -35.79 33.43 -0.01
C LYS A 513 -34.61 32.71 -0.64
N GLN A 514 -33.43 33.36 -0.74
CA GLN A 514 -32.21 32.77 -1.26
C GLN A 514 -31.77 31.54 -0.41
N SER A 515 -31.89 31.65 0.94
CA SER A 515 -31.60 30.54 1.83
C SER A 515 -32.55 29.37 1.61
N SER A 516 -33.83 29.67 1.37
CA SER A 516 -34.83 28.65 1.01
C SER A 516 -34.50 28.00 -0.34
N ASP A 517 -34.15 28.82 -1.34
CA ASP A 517 -33.76 28.30 -2.66
C ASP A 517 -32.49 27.46 -2.58
N PHE A 518 -31.50 27.88 -1.78
CA PHE A 518 -30.28 27.13 -1.53
C PHE A 518 -30.57 25.81 -0.79
N ALA A 519 -31.44 25.85 0.23
CA ALA A 519 -31.85 24.64 0.93
C ALA A 519 -32.55 23.65 0.00
N ASN A 520 -33.40 24.15 -0.90
CA ASN A 520 -34.05 23.33 -1.93
C ASN A 520 -33.04 22.74 -2.93
N ALA A 521 -32.05 23.54 -3.34
CA ALA A 521 -30.97 23.07 -4.21
C ALA A 521 -30.12 22.00 -3.52
N LEU A 522 -29.79 22.21 -2.25
CA LEU A 522 -29.04 21.25 -1.45
C LEU A 522 -29.82 19.93 -1.24
N ALA A 523 -31.14 20.05 -0.99
CA ALA A 523 -31.99 18.88 -0.89
C ALA A 523 -32.03 18.08 -2.20
N ASN A 524 -32.12 18.78 -3.34
CA ASN A 524 -32.07 18.16 -4.66
C ASN A 524 -30.72 17.49 -4.95
N GLU A 525 -29.61 18.14 -4.58
CA GLU A 525 -28.28 17.57 -4.78
C GLU A 525 -28.03 16.37 -3.85
N SER A 526 -28.54 16.45 -2.62
CA SER A 526 -28.54 15.32 -1.69
C SER A 526 -29.33 14.13 -2.23
N GLY A 527 -30.48 14.42 -2.87
CA GLY A 527 -31.27 13.38 -3.54
C GLY A 527 -30.51 12.71 -4.70
N LYS A 528 -29.79 13.52 -5.50
CA LYS A 528 -28.94 12.99 -6.58
C LYS A 528 -27.80 12.13 -6.02
N LEU A 529 -27.15 12.60 -4.95
CA LEU A 529 -26.10 11.85 -4.28
C LEU A 529 -26.63 10.51 -3.74
N GLN A 530 -27.80 10.53 -3.11
CA GLN A 530 -28.44 9.31 -2.63
C GLN A 530 -28.73 8.33 -3.78
N THR A 531 -29.21 8.85 -4.91
CA THR A 531 -29.44 8.04 -6.12
C THR A 531 -28.12 7.45 -6.67
N ALA A 532 -27.06 8.27 -6.69
CA ALA A 532 -25.74 7.81 -7.14
C ALA A 532 -25.18 6.72 -6.22
N VAL A 533 -25.31 6.90 -4.91
CA VAL A 533 -24.91 5.88 -3.91
C VAL A 533 -25.71 4.59 -4.09
N GLN A 534 -27.02 4.71 -4.31
CA GLN A 534 -27.87 3.56 -4.58
C GLN A 534 -27.46 2.83 -5.86
N SER A 535 -27.13 3.58 -6.91
CA SER A 535 -26.64 3.01 -8.17
C SER A 535 -25.30 2.32 -7.98
N LEU A 536 -24.38 2.94 -7.21
CA LEU A 536 -23.09 2.35 -6.87
C LEU A 536 -23.26 1.07 -6.08
N THR A 537 -24.15 1.07 -5.10
CA THR A 537 -24.46 -0.11 -4.29
C THR A 537 -25.01 -1.25 -5.16
N THR A 538 -25.92 -0.89 -6.09
CA THR A 538 -26.46 -1.88 -7.03
C THR A 538 -25.37 -2.45 -7.93
N SER A 539 -24.52 -1.56 -8.47
CA SER A 539 -23.38 -1.99 -9.32
C SER A 539 -22.40 -2.87 -8.56
N SER A 540 -22.09 -2.51 -7.29
CA SER A 540 -21.22 -3.33 -6.43
C SER A 540 -21.81 -4.70 -6.15
N ASN A 541 -23.13 -4.76 -5.90
CA ASN A 541 -23.82 -6.04 -5.68
C ASN A 541 -23.80 -6.90 -6.97
N SER A 542 -24.03 -6.26 -8.12
CA SER A 542 -23.95 -6.96 -9.40
C SER A 542 -22.54 -7.47 -9.68
N GLN A 543 -21.51 -6.68 -9.31
CA GLN A 543 -20.12 -7.09 -9.44
C GLN A 543 -19.77 -8.24 -8.49
N ALA A 544 -20.29 -8.21 -7.25
CA ALA A 544 -20.14 -9.31 -6.31
C ALA A 544 -20.78 -10.59 -6.83
N GLN A 545 -21.99 -10.47 -7.40
CA GLN A 545 -22.68 -11.60 -8.01
C GLN A 545 -21.90 -12.18 -9.22
N SER A 546 -21.35 -11.29 -10.06
CA SER A 546 -20.52 -11.75 -11.19
C SER A 546 -19.23 -12.44 -10.74
N LEU A 547 -18.67 -11.99 -9.60
CA LEU A 547 -17.52 -12.65 -8.99
C LEU A 547 -17.90 -14.04 -8.44
N GLU A 548 -19.08 -14.16 -7.85
CA GLU A 548 -19.60 -15.42 -7.33
C GLU A 548 -19.88 -16.41 -8.48
N GLU A 549 -20.46 -15.92 -9.58
CA GLU A 549 -20.64 -16.70 -10.80
C GLU A 549 -19.30 -17.12 -11.42
N THR A 550 -18.31 -16.22 -11.40
CA THR A 550 -16.97 -16.53 -11.89
C THR A 550 -16.28 -17.58 -11.01
N ALA A 551 -16.46 -17.48 -9.69
CA ALA A 551 -15.93 -18.47 -8.75
C ALA A 551 -16.58 -19.84 -8.96
N ALA A 552 -17.91 -19.87 -9.14
CA ALA A 552 -18.64 -21.09 -9.45
C ALA A 552 -18.19 -21.72 -10.77
N ALA A 553 -17.98 -20.88 -11.81
CA ALA A 553 -17.46 -21.36 -13.08
C ALA A 553 -16.04 -21.93 -12.96
N LEU A 554 -15.19 -21.34 -12.10
CA LEU A 554 -13.86 -21.87 -11.81
C LEU A 554 -13.93 -23.20 -11.06
N GLU A 555 -14.88 -23.36 -10.14
CA GLU A 555 -15.12 -24.65 -9.48
C GLU A 555 -15.57 -25.72 -10.49
N GLU A 556 -16.46 -25.34 -11.41
CA GLU A 556 -16.93 -26.23 -12.47
C GLU A 556 -15.80 -26.63 -13.43
N ILE A 557 -14.96 -25.64 -13.81
CA ILE A 557 -13.76 -25.91 -14.61
C ILE A 557 -12.82 -26.85 -13.85
N THR A 558 -12.61 -26.59 -12.56
CA THR A 558 -11.73 -27.43 -11.73
C THR A 558 -12.27 -28.86 -11.64
N SER A 559 -13.58 -28.98 -11.42
CA SER A 559 -14.25 -30.29 -11.43
C SER A 559 -14.16 -30.98 -12.79
N SER A 560 -14.32 -30.19 -13.85
CA SER A 560 -14.18 -30.70 -15.23
C SER A 560 -12.75 -31.16 -15.51
N MET A 561 -11.75 -30.39 -15.06
CA MET A 561 -10.34 -30.77 -15.17
C MET A 561 -10.02 -32.04 -14.37
N GLN A 562 -10.64 -32.19 -13.20
CA GLN A 562 -10.53 -33.42 -12.42
C GLN A 562 -11.11 -34.62 -13.17
N ASN A 563 -12.28 -34.42 -13.78
CA ASN A 563 -12.90 -35.45 -14.61
C ASN A 563 -12.07 -35.80 -15.86
N VAL A 564 -11.46 -34.76 -16.48
CA VAL A 564 -10.53 -34.98 -17.59
C VAL A 564 -9.32 -35.79 -17.13
N SER A 565 -8.78 -35.44 -15.94
CA SER A 565 -7.66 -36.18 -15.35
C SER A 565 -8.00 -37.65 -15.11
N VAL A 566 -9.18 -37.89 -14.52
CA VAL A 566 -9.65 -39.27 -14.31
C VAL A 566 -9.82 -40.00 -15.62
N LYS A 567 -10.50 -39.38 -16.61
CA LYS A 567 -10.67 -39.98 -17.93
C LYS A 567 -9.35 -40.20 -18.65
N THR A 568 -8.38 -39.31 -18.45
CA THR A 568 -7.04 -39.48 -19.01
C THR A 568 -6.35 -40.70 -18.38
N SER A 569 -6.52 -40.86 -17.05
CA SER A 569 -6.03 -42.07 -16.37
C SER A 569 -6.69 -43.34 -16.87
N ASP A 570 -8.01 -43.28 -17.10
CA ASP A 570 -8.75 -44.42 -17.67
C ASP A 570 -8.25 -44.77 -19.08
N VAL A 571 -8.01 -43.74 -19.91
CA VAL A 571 -7.45 -43.91 -21.26
C VAL A 571 -6.05 -44.54 -21.22
N ILE A 572 -5.22 -44.13 -20.24
CA ILE A 572 -3.90 -44.70 -20.03
C ILE A 572 -4.05 -46.18 -19.67
N THR A 573 -4.93 -46.49 -18.73
CA THR A 573 -5.20 -47.89 -18.32
C THR A 573 -5.71 -48.72 -19.49
N GLN A 574 -6.63 -48.16 -20.27
CA GLN A 574 -7.20 -48.81 -21.44
C GLN A 574 -6.16 -48.96 -22.55
N SER A 575 -5.22 -48.03 -22.66
CA SER A 575 -4.10 -48.16 -23.61
C SER A 575 -3.13 -49.27 -23.21
N GLU A 576 -2.92 -49.44 -21.88
CA GLU A 576 -2.14 -50.56 -21.37
C GLU A 576 -2.82 -51.91 -21.61
N GLU A 577 -4.15 -51.95 -21.43
CA GLU A 577 -4.93 -53.12 -21.74
C GLU A 577 -4.86 -53.47 -23.26
N ILE A 578 -5.00 -52.45 -24.11
CA ILE A 578 -4.85 -52.60 -25.57
C ILE A 578 -3.45 -53.10 -25.91
N LYS A 579 -2.41 -52.57 -25.26
CA LYS A 579 -1.03 -53.00 -25.46
C LYS A 579 -0.85 -54.45 -25.05
N ASN A 580 -1.46 -54.86 -23.95
CA ASN A 580 -1.44 -56.26 -23.53
C ASN A 580 -2.16 -57.18 -24.53
N VAL A 581 -3.36 -56.74 -24.99
CA VAL A 581 -4.11 -57.48 -26.03
C VAL A 581 -3.29 -57.56 -27.34
N THR A 582 -2.62 -56.46 -27.71
CA THR A 582 -1.76 -56.44 -28.90
C THR A 582 -0.55 -57.36 -28.73
N GLY A 583 -0.02 -57.46 -27.50
CA GLY A 583 1.01 -58.45 -27.18
C GLY A 583 0.51 -59.90 -27.35
N ILE A 584 -0.67 -60.16 -26.79
CA ILE A 584 -1.30 -61.52 -26.95
C ILE A 584 -1.59 -61.84 -28.42
N ILE A 585 -2.03 -60.86 -29.20
CA ILE A 585 -2.24 -60.99 -30.63
C ILE A 585 -0.91 -61.32 -31.35
N GLY A 586 0.18 -60.63 -30.91
CA GLY A 586 1.52 -60.94 -31.42
C GLY A 586 1.94 -62.36 -31.11
N ASP A 587 1.75 -62.79 -29.89
CA ASP A 587 2.05 -64.19 -29.48
C ASP A 587 1.22 -65.23 -30.24
N ILE A 588 -0.07 -64.91 -30.48
CA ILE A 588 -0.95 -65.77 -31.30
C ILE A 588 -0.47 -65.76 -32.75
N ALA A 589 -0.07 -64.61 -33.27
CA ALA A 589 0.46 -64.51 -34.63
C ALA A 589 1.74 -65.38 -34.82
N ASP A 590 2.62 -65.31 -33.79
CA ASP A 590 3.82 -66.15 -33.79
C ASP A 590 3.51 -67.60 -33.62
N GLN A 591 2.50 -68.00 -32.86
CA GLN A 591 2.03 -69.38 -32.79
C GLN A 591 1.42 -69.83 -34.10
N ILE A 592 0.63 -68.96 -34.75
CA ILE A 592 0.07 -69.26 -36.06
C ILE A 592 1.17 -69.43 -37.12
N ASN A 593 2.17 -68.56 -37.07
CA ASN A 593 3.30 -68.61 -37.97
C ASN A 593 4.15 -69.87 -37.76
N LEU A 594 4.32 -70.29 -36.52
CA LEU A 594 4.94 -71.55 -36.15
C LEU A 594 4.11 -72.77 -36.63
N LEU A 595 2.79 -72.69 -36.48
CA LEU A 595 1.89 -73.73 -37.00
C LEU A 595 1.91 -73.77 -38.51
N ALA A 596 1.90 -72.63 -39.17
CA ALA A 596 2.02 -72.50 -40.60
C ALA A 596 3.36 -73.08 -41.14
N LEU A 597 4.43 -72.73 -40.39
CA LEU A 597 5.77 -73.24 -40.69
C LEU A 597 5.85 -74.76 -40.52
N ASN A 598 5.25 -75.27 -39.43
CA ASN A 598 5.17 -76.72 -39.21
C ASN A 598 4.31 -77.44 -40.26
N ALA A 599 3.17 -76.81 -40.67
CA ALA A 599 2.35 -77.30 -41.73
C ALA A 599 3.07 -77.30 -43.11
N ALA A 600 3.85 -76.23 -43.35
CA ALA A 600 4.68 -76.12 -44.55
C ALA A 600 5.81 -77.21 -44.58
N ILE A 601 6.38 -77.48 -43.43
CA ILE A 601 7.41 -78.53 -43.27
C ILE A 601 6.79 -79.91 -43.51
N GLU A 602 5.61 -80.15 -42.97
CA GLU A 602 4.94 -81.43 -43.15
C GLU A 602 4.42 -81.59 -44.59
N ALA A 603 3.96 -80.54 -45.24
CA ALA A 603 3.60 -80.52 -46.65
C ALA A 603 4.80 -80.69 -47.59
N ALA A 604 6.01 -80.31 -47.14
CA ALA A 604 7.25 -80.60 -47.91
C ALA A 604 7.80 -82.01 -47.64
N ARG A 605 7.22 -82.74 -46.70
CA ARG A 605 7.62 -84.07 -46.29
C ARG A 605 6.72 -85.19 -46.92
N ALA A 606 5.54 -84.78 -47.45
CA ALA A 606 4.64 -85.58 -48.24
C ALA A 606 4.97 -85.45 -49.74
#